data_6d380c6bc281572c57220c77aa5fcc19
#
_entry.id   6d380c6bc281572c57220c77aa5fcc19
#
_cell.length_a   1.000
_cell.length_b   1.000
_cell.length_c   1.000
_cell.angle_alpha   90.00
_cell.angle_beta   90.00
_cell.angle_gamma   90.00
#
_symmetry.space_group_name_H-M   'P 1'
#
loop_
_entity.id
_entity.type
_entity.pdbx_description
1 polymer ?
#
loop_
_entity_poly.entity_id
_entity_poly.type
_entity_poly.pdbx_seq_one_letter_code
_entity_poly.pdbx_strand_id
1 'polypeptide(L)'
;MGYFKDVTPESAGISSKGILNFLDRIEENQIELHSFMVIRHGQCAAKGWWKPYDEKFRHPLYSFSKSLTATAIGFAEQEGILSLDEKIVDIFPDLLPENPSENLKKITLHHLLIMGCGHETEIMDNSENWISTFLHHPVLHEPGTFYKYNTAGTNMLAAVLRKKTGQNVTEFLKSRLLEPLGITSLTCALLGDGTELGGGGMKMVTEDMAKFTYFLSRQGEWEGKQLLRKEWFERACRKQIETEGDSEGHVKDWAQGYGYQCWMCRYPGSFRADGAYGQFGVVFPDLDLIVILTTATEQTQEELSALQEELIPYVKKEAGELPPSPLAGAVKERTADLALPPRRGTRNPFMEEKVSCLLYTSPSPRDTERSRM
;
A
#
# COMPACT_ATOMS: atom_id res chain seq x y z
N MET A 1 15.32 -15.89 10.09
CA MET A 1 14.29 -16.77 9.50
C MET A 1 13.04 -15.93 9.42
N GLY A 2 12.39 -15.84 8.26
CA GLY A 2 11.18 -15.03 8.08
C GLY A 2 10.01 -15.58 8.91
N TYR A 3 8.96 -14.78 9.04
CA TYR A 3 7.74 -15.18 9.76
C TYR A 3 7.00 -16.33 9.05
N PHE A 4 6.88 -16.23 7.71
CA PHE A 4 6.19 -17.23 6.91
C PHE A 4 7.14 -18.39 6.58
N LYS A 5 6.69 -19.62 6.89
CA LYS A 5 7.46 -20.82 6.55
C LYS A 5 7.49 -21.02 5.04
N ASP A 6 8.69 -21.17 4.49
CA ASP A 6 8.87 -21.51 3.07
C ASP A 6 8.43 -22.95 2.79
N VAL A 7 7.62 -23.12 1.75
CA VAL A 7 7.10 -24.41 1.27
C VAL A 7 7.16 -24.47 -0.26
N THR A 8 6.97 -25.66 -0.84
CA THR A 8 6.80 -25.74 -2.30
C THR A 8 5.44 -25.18 -2.70
N PRO A 9 5.30 -24.58 -3.90
CA PRO A 9 4.01 -24.09 -4.38
C PRO A 9 2.91 -25.15 -4.29
N GLU A 10 3.21 -26.38 -4.70
CA GLU A 10 2.26 -27.48 -4.70
C GLU A 10 1.76 -27.83 -3.30
N SER A 11 2.61 -27.79 -2.27
CA SER A 11 2.19 -28.04 -0.90
C SER A 11 1.28 -26.94 -0.35
N ALA A 12 1.37 -25.72 -0.90
CA ALA A 12 0.41 -24.65 -0.65
C ALA A 12 -0.80 -24.69 -1.59
N GLY A 13 -0.95 -25.73 -2.42
CA GLY A 13 -2.05 -25.85 -3.37
C GLY A 13 -1.97 -24.85 -4.54
N ILE A 14 -0.78 -24.39 -4.89
CA ILE A 14 -0.49 -23.53 -6.03
C ILE A 14 0.35 -24.32 -7.02
N SER A 15 -0.01 -24.34 -8.32
CA SER A 15 0.87 -24.94 -9.31
C SER A 15 2.09 -24.05 -9.57
N SER A 16 3.28 -24.63 -9.50
CA SER A 16 4.55 -23.97 -9.88
C SER A 16 4.47 -23.33 -11.27
N LYS A 17 3.66 -23.90 -12.19
CA LYS A 17 3.45 -23.34 -13.52
C LYS A 17 2.85 -21.93 -13.46
N GLY A 18 1.89 -21.68 -12.57
CA GLY A 18 1.28 -20.35 -12.44
C GLY A 18 2.29 -19.29 -11.97
N ILE A 19 3.18 -19.66 -11.05
CA ILE A 19 4.25 -18.74 -10.60
C ILE A 19 5.23 -18.44 -11.74
N LEU A 20 5.63 -19.47 -12.50
CA LEU A 20 6.53 -19.27 -13.65
C LEU A 20 5.88 -18.40 -14.72
N ASN A 21 4.63 -18.70 -15.10
CA ASN A 21 3.89 -17.89 -16.07
C ASN A 21 3.79 -16.40 -15.64
N PHE A 22 3.49 -16.17 -14.36
CA PHE A 22 3.46 -14.80 -13.80
C PHE A 22 4.81 -14.10 -13.98
N LEU A 23 5.92 -14.78 -13.60
CA LEU A 23 7.26 -14.20 -13.72
C LEU A 23 7.66 -13.97 -15.19
N ASP A 24 7.30 -14.89 -16.09
CA ASP A 24 7.57 -14.75 -17.52
C ASP A 24 6.81 -13.55 -18.10
N ARG A 25 5.53 -13.38 -17.77
CA ARG A 25 4.74 -12.23 -18.23
C ARG A 25 5.27 -10.89 -17.69
N ILE A 26 5.73 -10.84 -16.43
CA ILE A 26 6.38 -9.67 -15.86
C ILE A 26 7.63 -9.27 -16.66
N GLU A 27 8.45 -10.26 -17.03
CA GLU A 27 9.66 -10.01 -17.84
C GLU A 27 9.33 -9.62 -19.28
N GLU A 28 8.42 -10.33 -19.94
CA GLU A 28 8.00 -10.05 -21.32
C GLU A 28 7.46 -8.62 -21.47
N ASN A 29 6.73 -8.15 -20.48
CA ASN A 29 6.19 -6.77 -20.43
C ASN A 29 7.18 -5.76 -19.85
N GLN A 30 8.41 -6.17 -19.52
CA GLN A 30 9.47 -5.30 -18.98
C GLN A 30 9.05 -4.53 -17.72
N ILE A 31 8.23 -5.16 -16.86
CA ILE A 31 7.82 -4.60 -15.58
C ILE A 31 9.01 -4.68 -14.60
N GLU A 32 9.44 -3.54 -14.07
CA GLU A 32 10.55 -3.46 -13.12
C GLU A 32 10.09 -3.92 -11.73
N LEU A 33 10.04 -5.24 -11.53
CA LEU A 33 9.69 -5.85 -10.24
C LEU A 33 10.93 -5.89 -9.33
N HIS A 34 10.80 -5.40 -8.10
CA HIS A 34 11.87 -5.34 -7.11
C HIS A 34 11.80 -6.49 -6.12
N SER A 35 10.58 -6.86 -5.70
CA SER A 35 10.35 -8.03 -4.88
C SER A 35 8.91 -8.53 -5.01
N PHE A 36 8.73 -9.82 -4.72
CA PHE A 36 7.40 -10.41 -4.58
C PHE A 36 7.37 -11.47 -3.48
N MET A 37 6.18 -11.68 -2.92
CA MET A 37 5.90 -12.82 -2.04
C MET A 37 4.50 -13.35 -2.35
N VAL A 38 4.37 -14.67 -2.48
CA VAL A 38 3.11 -15.41 -2.65
C VAL A 38 2.89 -16.24 -1.38
N ILE A 39 1.88 -15.89 -0.61
CA ILE A 39 1.62 -16.52 0.70
C ILE A 39 0.22 -17.09 0.69
N ARG A 40 0.10 -18.38 0.97
CA ARG A 40 -1.18 -19.08 1.07
C ARG A 40 -1.26 -19.91 2.34
N HIS A 41 -2.39 -19.89 3.01
CA HIS A 41 -2.61 -20.58 4.30
C HIS A 41 -1.52 -20.22 5.35
N GLY A 42 -1.01 -18.98 5.31
CA GLY A 42 0.09 -18.53 6.18
C GLY A 42 1.45 -19.12 5.86
N GLN A 43 1.63 -19.74 4.68
CA GLN A 43 2.89 -20.32 4.21
C GLN A 43 3.38 -19.62 2.94
N CYS A 44 4.68 -19.38 2.83
CA CYS A 44 5.30 -18.74 1.69
C CYS A 44 5.59 -19.76 0.60
N ALA A 45 4.80 -19.73 -0.47
CA ALA A 45 4.93 -20.63 -1.63
C ALA A 45 6.01 -20.18 -2.62
N ALA A 46 6.24 -18.88 -2.75
CA ALA A 46 7.31 -18.31 -3.56
C ALA A 46 7.63 -16.89 -3.06
N LYS A 47 8.89 -16.50 -3.21
CA LYS A 47 9.37 -15.14 -2.97
C LYS A 47 10.64 -14.88 -3.75
N GLY A 48 10.91 -13.60 -4.03
CA GLY A 48 12.15 -13.22 -4.72
C GLY A 48 12.41 -11.73 -4.63
N TRP A 49 13.69 -11.38 -4.77
CA TRP A 49 14.17 -9.99 -4.80
C TRP A 49 15.10 -9.83 -5.99
N TRP A 50 14.86 -8.82 -6.80
CA TRP A 50 15.71 -8.49 -7.93
C TRP A 50 16.89 -7.62 -7.47
N LYS A 51 18.12 -8.12 -7.58
CA LYS A 51 19.29 -7.31 -7.27
C LYS A 51 19.29 -6.01 -8.08
N PRO A 52 19.60 -4.84 -7.46
CA PRO A 52 20.27 -4.66 -6.16
C PRO A 52 19.35 -4.68 -4.93
N TYR A 53 18.05 -4.91 -5.08
CA TYR A 53 17.13 -5.03 -3.95
C TYR A 53 17.34 -6.35 -3.21
N ASP A 54 17.10 -6.34 -1.91
CA ASP A 54 17.13 -7.51 -1.03
C ASP A 54 16.07 -7.43 0.07
N GLU A 55 15.98 -8.46 0.90
CA GLU A 55 14.99 -8.57 1.97
C GLU A 55 15.08 -7.47 3.05
N LYS A 56 16.21 -6.75 3.13
CA LYS A 56 16.47 -5.74 4.17
C LYS A 56 16.16 -4.33 3.69
N PHE A 57 16.00 -4.11 2.39
CA PHE A 57 15.69 -2.80 1.85
C PHE A 57 14.23 -2.41 2.14
N ARG A 58 14.07 -1.26 2.78
CA ARG A 58 12.76 -0.63 2.95
C ARG A 58 12.34 0.01 1.64
N HIS A 59 11.23 -0.45 1.12
CA HIS A 59 10.62 0.13 -0.08
C HIS A 59 9.68 1.29 0.30
N PRO A 60 9.62 2.40 -0.47
CA PRO A 60 8.59 3.41 -0.32
C PRO A 60 7.22 2.79 -0.65
N LEU A 61 6.28 2.93 0.26
CA LEU A 61 4.95 2.33 0.14
C LEU A 61 3.99 3.18 -0.69
N TYR A 62 4.29 4.47 -0.86
CA TYR A 62 3.35 5.41 -1.46
C TYR A 62 1.96 5.25 -0.82
N SER A 63 0.91 5.19 -1.62
CA SER A 63 -0.47 5.12 -1.15
C SER A 63 -0.86 3.84 -0.42
N PHE A 64 -0.08 2.77 -0.47
CA PHE A 64 -0.24 1.62 0.42
C PHE A 64 -0.27 2.06 1.90
N SER A 65 0.44 3.14 2.25
CA SER A 65 0.43 3.79 3.56
C SER A 65 -0.98 4.09 4.08
N LYS A 66 -1.92 4.37 3.17
CA LYS A 66 -3.29 4.71 3.49
C LYS A 66 -4.02 3.60 4.25
N SER A 67 -3.76 2.34 3.89
CA SER A 67 -4.36 1.20 4.58
C SER A 67 -3.83 1.04 6.02
N LEU A 68 -2.57 1.38 6.27
CA LEU A 68 -2.01 1.44 7.64
C LEU A 68 -2.67 2.57 8.45
N THR A 69 -2.83 3.75 7.85
CA THR A 69 -3.50 4.88 8.49
C THR A 69 -4.97 4.55 8.80
N ALA A 70 -5.69 3.92 7.86
CA ALA A 70 -7.06 3.45 8.11
C ALA A 70 -7.12 2.43 9.26
N THR A 71 -6.16 1.51 9.33
CA THR A 71 -6.07 0.54 10.42
C THR A 71 -5.87 1.23 11.77
N ALA A 72 -5.08 2.32 11.83
CA ALA A 72 -4.95 3.12 13.05
C ALA A 72 -6.27 3.79 13.47
N ILE A 73 -7.05 4.29 12.50
CA ILE A 73 -8.41 4.81 12.77
C ILE A 73 -9.32 3.70 13.29
N GLY A 74 -9.20 2.47 12.76
CA GLY A 74 -9.96 1.31 13.24
C GLY A 74 -9.67 0.98 14.72
N PHE A 75 -8.40 1.00 15.12
CA PHE A 75 -8.03 0.84 16.53
C PHE A 75 -8.56 1.98 17.39
N ALA A 76 -8.47 3.23 16.93
CA ALA A 76 -8.96 4.37 17.66
C ALA A 76 -10.50 4.35 17.83
N GLU A 77 -11.23 3.87 16.82
CA GLU A 77 -12.68 3.62 16.90
C GLU A 77 -12.99 2.48 17.88
N GLN A 78 -12.22 1.38 17.83
CA GLN A 78 -12.38 0.25 18.76
C GLN A 78 -12.18 0.66 20.22
N GLU A 79 -11.25 1.58 20.49
CA GLU A 79 -10.94 2.09 21.82
C GLU A 79 -11.87 3.23 22.26
N GLY A 80 -12.83 3.65 21.44
CA GLY A 80 -13.75 4.75 21.73
C GLY A 80 -13.10 6.13 21.76
N ILE A 81 -11.91 6.29 21.20
CA ILE A 81 -11.19 7.57 21.10
C ILE A 81 -11.85 8.48 20.07
N LEU A 82 -12.41 7.90 19.01
CA LEU A 82 -13.13 8.62 17.96
C LEU A 82 -14.31 7.80 17.44
N SER A 83 -15.24 8.50 16.76
CA SER A 83 -16.32 7.90 15.98
C SER A 83 -16.16 8.29 14.52
N LEU A 84 -16.51 7.37 13.60
CA LEU A 84 -16.48 7.67 12.17
C LEU A 84 -17.49 8.74 11.75
N ASP A 85 -18.50 9.03 12.58
CA ASP A 85 -19.50 10.08 12.36
C ASP A 85 -19.05 11.46 12.85
N GLU A 86 -17.89 11.55 13.52
CA GLU A 86 -17.35 12.84 13.95
C GLU A 86 -17.03 13.72 12.73
N LYS A 87 -17.41 14.99 12.82
CA LYS A 87 -17.20 15.98 11.77
C LYS A 87 -15.83 16.65 11.90
N ILE A 88 -15.14 16.83 10.79
CA ILE A 88 -13.82 17.48 10.80
C ILE A 88 -13.88 18.93 11.28
N VAL A 89 -14.99 19.62 11.04
CA VAL A 89 -15.20 21.00 11.50
C VAL A 89 -15.25 21.13 13.03
N ASP A 90 -15.74 20.10 13.72
CA ASP A 90 -15.79 20.08 15.18
C ASP A 90 -14.42 19.74 15.79
N ILE A 91 -13.56 19.07 15.00
CA ILE A 91 -12.21 18.69 15.43
C ILE A 91 -11.21 19.86 15.24
N PHE A 92 -11.37 20.65 14.19
CA PHE A 92 -10.48 21.76 13.84
C PHE A 92 -11.21 23.11 13.74
N PRO A 93 -11.96 23.55 14.78
CA PRO A 93 -12.79 24.76 14.72
C PRO A 93 -11.99 26.05 14.47
N ASP A 94 -10.75 26.11 14.98
CA ASP A 94 -9.90 27.29 14.88
C ASP A 94 -9.27 27.50 13.49
N LEU A 95 -9.37 26.50 12.60
CA LEU A 95 -8.77 26.52 11.26
C LEU A 95 -9.82 26.65 10.14
N LEU A 96 -11.09 26.86 10.49
CA LEU A 96 -12.18 26.97 9.53
C LEU A 96 -12.14 28.30 8.77
N PRO A 97 -12.64 28.32 7.51
CA PRO A 97 -12.95 29.59 6.85
C PRO A 97 -14.02 30.36 7.62
N GLU A 98 -14.04 31.69 7.45
CA GLU A 98 -15.01 32.56 8.12
C GLU A 98 -16.47 32.13 7.87
N ASN A 99 -16.79 31.64 6.68
CA ASN A 99 -18.09 31.14 6.27
C ASN A 99 -17.97 29.71 5.71
N PRO A 100 -17.92 28.67 6.56
CA PRO A 100 -17.82 27.27 6.11
C PRO A 100 -19.05 26.87 5.28
N SER A 101 -18.84 26.24 4.13
CA SER A 101 -19.93 25.76 3.28
C SER A 101 -20.74 24.65 3.98
N GLU A 102 -22.00 24.48 3.60
CA GLU A 102 -22.86 23.42 4.17
C GLU A 102 -22.29 22.01 3.89
N ASN A 103 -21.61 21.81 2.76
CA ASN A 103 -20.94 20.55 2.46
C ASN A 103 -19.73 20.32 3.36
N LEU A 104 -18.88 21.35 3.59
CA LEU A 104 -17.75 21.22 4.52
C LEU A 104 -18.21 20.80 5.92
N LYS A 105 -19.32 21.37 6.40
CA LYS A 105 -19.92 21.05 7.72
C LYS A 105 -20.42 19.60 7.84
N LYS A 106 -20.57 18.89 6.70
CA LYS A 106 -21.03 17.50 6.66
C LYS A 106 -19.89 16.48 6.59
N ILE A 107 -18.65 16.89 6.30
CA ILE A 107 -17.54 15.94 6.15
C ILE A 107 -17.25 15.26 7.48
N THR A 108 -17.35 13.94 7.51
CA THR A 108 -17.04 13.09 8.65
C THR A 108 -15.76 12.26 8.40
N LEU A 109 -15.26 11.59 9.42
CA LEU A 109 -14.13 10.67 9.29
C LEU A 109 -14.44 9.51 8.32
N HIS A 110 -15.71 9.06 8.28
CA HIS A 110 -16.15 8.09 7.27
C HIS A 110 -15.93 8.59 5.84
N HIS A 111 -16.28 9.84 5.55
CA HIS A 111 -16.11 10.42 4.22
C HIS A 111 -14.61 10.53 3.81
N LEU A 112 -13.72 10.77 4.78
CA LEU A 112 -12.27 10.74 4.55
C LEU A 112 -11.80 9.32 4.21
N LEU A 113 -12.28 8.30 4.93
CA LEU A 113 -11.91 6.89 4.70
C LEU A 113 -12.30 6.39 3.32
N ILE A 114 -13.47 6.79 2.81
CA ILE A 114 -13.99 6.33 1.52
C ILE A 114 -13.59 7.20 0.33
N MET A 115 -12.75 8.23 0.51
CA MET A 115 -12.42 9.23 -0.53
C MET A 115 -13.65 9.99 -1.06
N GLY A 116 -14.66 10.16 -0.21
CA GLY A 116 -15.96 10.77 -0.53
C GLY A 116 -16.16 12.16 0.08
N CYS A 117 -15.12 13.00 0.19
CA CYS A 117 -15.23 14.31 0.83
C CYS A 117 -16.01 15.36 0.03
N GLY A 118 -16.24 15.12 -1.27
CA GLY A 118 -16.93 16.07 -2.15
C GLY A 118 -16.02 17.13 -2.80
N HIS A 119 -14.69 16.97 -2.73
CA HIS A 119 -13.74 17.76 -3.51
C HIS A 119 -13.67 17.25 -4.96
N GLU A 120 -13.48 18.14 -5.93
CA GLU A 120 -13.27 17.75 -7.35
C GLU A 120 -11.79 17.56 -7.70
N THR A 121 -10.90 18.14 -6.93
CA THR A 121 -9.46 18.09 -7.19
C THR A 121 -8.71 17.52 -6.00
N GLU A 122 -7.56 16.89 -6.27
CA GLU A 122 -6.63 16.50 -5.21
C GLU A 122 -5.97 17.74 -4.61
N ILE A 123 -5.82 17.74 -3.28
CA ILE A 123 -5.22 18.85 -2.54
C ILE A 123 -3.76 18.51 -2.28
N MET A 124 -2.84 19.30 -2.85
CA MET A 124 -1.40 19.11 -2.77
C MET A 124 -0.78 20.22 -1.93
N ASP A 125 -0.69 20.03 -0.62
CA ASP A 125 -0.01 20.94 0.31
C ASP A 125 0.66 20.13 1.41
N ASN A 126 1.96 20.36 1.61
CA ASN A 126 2.77 19.71 2.65
C ASN A 126 3.34 20.76 3.63
N SER A 127 2.87 22.01 3.58
CA SER A 127 3.31 23.11 4.45
C SER A 127 2.82 22.93 5.90
N GLU A 128 3.20 23.84 6.77
CA GLU A 128 2.68 23.88 8.14
C GLU A 128 1.17 24.20 8.21
N ASN A 129 0.62 24.81 7.15
CA ASN A 129 -0.78 25.27 7.08
C ASN A 129 -1.69 24.31 6.28
N TRP A 130 -1.21 23.13 5.91
CA TRP A 130 -1.90 22.21 5.03
C TRP A 130 -3.32 21.82 5.50
N ILE A 131 -3.56 21.74 6.82
CA ILE A 131 -4.89 21.46 7.38
C ILE A 131 -5.85 22.61 7.04
N SER A 132 -5.40 23.86 7.21
CA SER A 132 -6.18 25.03 6.81
C SER A 132 -6.45 25.03 5.31
N THR A 133 -5.44 24.72 4.48
CA THR A 133 -5.61 24.57 3.03
C THR A 133 -6.69 23.54 2.70
N PHE A 134 -6.70 22.40 3.36
CA PHE A 134 -7.74 21.38 3.18
C PHE A 134 -9.14 21.89 3.54
N LEU A 135 -9.28 22.55 4.69
CA LEU A 135 -10.57 23.07 5.18
C LEU A 135 -11.11 24.26 4.35
N HIS A 136 -10.24 25.01 3.70
CA HIS A 136 -10.60 26.13 2.81
C HIS A 136 -10.83 25.70 1.36
N HIS A 137 -10.46 24.46 1.01
CA HIS A 137 -10.67 23.98 -0.35
C HIS A 137 -12.17 23.78 -0.67
N PRO A 138 -12.66 24.19 -1.85
CA PRO A 138 -14.07 24.10 -2.17
C PRO A 138 -14.60 22.65 -2.12
N VAL A 139 -15.71 22.44 -1.40
CA VAL A 139 -16.43 21.16 -1.32
C VAL A 139 -17.69 21.30 -2.16
N LEU A 140 -17.59 20.89 -3.43
CA LEU A 140 -18.61 21.17 -4.45
C LEU A 140 -19.73 20.12 -4.47
N HIS A 141 -19.43 18.89 -4.06
CA HIS A 141 -20.41 17.80 -3.98
C HIS A 141 -20.79 17.48 -2.54
N GLU A 142 -21.96 16.92 -2.35
CA GLU A 142 -22.37 16.42 -1.05
C GLU A 142 -21.46 15.27 -0.62
N PRO A 143 -20.87 15.32 0.59
CA PRO A 143 -20.01 14.25 1.10
C PRO A 143 -20.70 12.87 1.04
N GLY A 144 -19.97 11.86 0.57
CA GLY A 144 -20.46 10.51 0.38
C GLY A 144 -21.08 10.22 -1.00
N THR A 145 -21.30 11.23 -1.83
CA THR A 145 -21.95 11.06 -3.16
C THR A 145 -20.99 11.10 -4.35
N PHE A 146 -19.79 11.63 -4.16
CA PHE A 146 -18.81 11.84 -5.22
C PHE A 146 -17.44 11.30 -4.76
N TYR A 147 -16.94 10.32 -5.51
CA TYR A 147 -15.60 9.79 -5.30
C TYR A 147 -14.55 10.69 -5.93
N LYS A 148 -13.55 11.08 -5.14
CA LYS A 148 -12.33 11.70 -5.65
C LYS A 148 -11.15 11.26 -4.82
N TYR A 149 -10.22 10.55 -5.46
CA TYR A 149 -8.99 10.18 -4.78
C TYR A 149 -8.25 11.42 -4.29
N ASN A 150 -7.99 11.47 -2.98
CA ASN A 150 -7.43 12.65 -2.33
C ASN A 150 -6.51 12.26 -1.17
N THR A 151 -5.21 12.36 -1.40
CA THR A 151 -4.18 12.02 -0.40
C THR A 151 -4.28 12.90 0.85
N ALA A 152 -4.65 14.17 0.70
CA ALA A 152 -4.84 15.06 1.84
C ALA A 152 -5.97 14.60 2.77
N GLY A 153 -7.00 13.93 2.25
CA GLY A 153 -8.05 13.31 3.07
C GLY A 153 -7.49 12.25 4.03
N THR A 154 -6.54 11.45 3.58
CA THR A 154 -5.86 10.48 4.47
C THR A 154 -4.92 11.17 5.46
N ASN A 155 -4.23 12.23 5.05
CA ASN A 155 -3.42 13.03 5.96
C ASN A 155 -4.31 13.67 7.06
N MET A 156 -5.55 14.09 6.72
CA MET A 156 -6.53 14.56 7.71
C MET A 156 -6.87 13.47 8.74
N LEU A 157 -7.01 12.20 8.34
CA LEU A 157 -7.18 11.10 9.30
C LEU A 157 -5.98 10.99 10.25
N ALA A 158 -4.75 11.12 9.73
CA ALA A 158 -3.54 11.13 10.56
C ALA A 158 -3.51 12.34 11.52
N ALA A 159 -3.91 13.52 11.04
CA ALA A 159 -3.99 14.72 11.86
C ALA A 159 -5.07 14.60 12.96
N VAL A 160 -6.22 14.04 12.64
CA VAL A 160 -7.28 13.74 13.63
C VAL A 160 -6.77 12.80 14.72
N LEU A 161 -6.14 11.70 14.31
CA LEU A 161 -5.55 10.75 15.26
C LEU A 161 -4.55 11.45 16.19
N ARG A 162 -3.61 12.21 15.61
CA ARG A 162 -2.62 12.97 16.39
C ARG A 162 -3.27 13.97 17.32
N LYS A 163 -4.27 14.71 16.88
CA LYS A 163 -5.00 15.68 17.73
C LYS A 163 -5.72 15.01 18.90
N LYS A 164 -6.31 13.83 18.67
CA LYS A 164 -7.07 13.10 19.69
C LYS A 164 -6.18 12.35 20.69
N THR A 165 -5.01 11.87 20.24
CA THR A 165 -4.16 10.96 21.03
C THR A 165 -2.83 11.57 21.47
N GLY A 166 -2.39 12.64 20.84
CA GLY A 166 -1.03 13.18 20.94
C GLY A 166 0.03 12.35 20.21
N GLN A 167 -0.34 11.25 19.54
CA GLN A 167 0.55 10.31 18.87
C GLN A 167 0.39 10.37 17.35
N ASN A 168 1.48 10.26 16.61
CA ASN A 168 1.46 10.01 15.18
C ASN A 168 1.03 8.57 14.87
N VAL A 169 0.68 8.26 13.63
CA VAL A 169 0.14 6.96 13.20
C VAL A 169 1.07 5.79 13.57
N THR A 170 2.36 5.91 13.28
CA THR A 170 3.33 4.84 13.57
C THR A 170 3.51 4.63 15.06
N GLU A 171 3.52 5.69 15.85
CA GLU A 171 3.60 5.61 17.32
C GLU A 171 2.32 4.99 17.91
N PHE A 172 1.14 5.40 17.43
CA PHE A 172 -0.13 4.85 17.86
C PHE A 172 -0.28 3.37 17.53
N LEU A 173 0.19 2.94 16.35
CA LEU A 173 0.18 1.54 15.93
C LEU A 173 1.23 0.67 16.65
N LYS A 174 2.24 1.25 17.29
CA LYS A 174 3.39 0.52 17.82
C LYS A 174 2.99 -0.69 18.67
N SER A 175 2.32 -0.47 19.78
CA SER A 175 1.90 -1.54 20.70
C SER A 175 0.65 -2.31 20.22
N ARG A 176 -0.17 -1.71 19.35
CA ARG A 176 -1.44 -2.26 18.89
C ARG A 176 -1.29 -3.22 17.72
N LEU A 177 -0.34 -2.93 16.84
CA LEU A 177 -0.14 -3.65 15.58
C LEU A 177 1.32 -4.05 15.37
N LEU A 178 2.26 -3.09 15.41
CA LEU A 178 3.62 -3.33 14.93
C LEU A 178 4.37 -4.34 15.81
N GLU A 179 4.34 -4.18 17.13
CA GLU A 179 4.96 -5.12 18.08
C GLU A 179 4.31 -6.50 18.00
N PRO A 180 2.97 -6.65 18.06
CA PRO A 180 2.33 -7.96 17.92
C PRO A 180 2.67 -8.69 16.61
N LEU A 181 2.75 -7.97 15.49
CA LEU A 181 3.11 -8.56 14.20
C LEU A 181 4.63 -8.71 14.00
N GLY A 182 5.45 -8.22 14.91
CA GLY A 182 6.90 -8.17 14.75
C GLY A 182 7.31 -7.32 13.53
N ILE A 183 6.58 -6.24 13.24
CA ILE A 183 6.91 -5.26 12.21
C ILE A 183 7.89 -4.25 12.82
N THR A 184 9.11 -4.22 12.30
CA THR A 184 10.19 -3.38 12.84
C THR A 184 10.73 -2.36 11.85
N SER A 185 10.38 -2.47 10.58
CA SER A 185 10.97 -1.67 9.51
C SER A 185 10.15 -0.43 9.15
N LEU A 186 8.94 -0.25 9.71
CA LEU A 186 8.05 0.86 9.38
C LEU A 186 8.65 2.21 9.78
N THR A 187 8.69 3.13 8.85
CA THR A 187 9.01 4.55 9.07
C THR A 187 8.05 5.41 8.26
N CYS A 188 7.83 6.67 8.66
CA CYS A 188 6.99 7.63 7.96
C CYS A 188 7.67 8.99 7.84
N ALA A 189 7.46 9.66 6.72
CA ALA A 189 7.83 11.07 6.53
C ALA A 189 6.83 11.99 7.25
N LEU A 190 7.26 13.20 7.59
CA LEU A 190 6.43 14.20 8.25
C LEU A 190 6.00 15.31 7.29
N LEU A 191 4.82 15.85 7.52
CA LEU A 191 4.36 17.12 6.98
C LEU A 191 4.96 18.30 7.75
N GLY A 192 4.79 19.53 7.25
CA GLY A 192 5.37 20.72 7.83
C GLY A 192 4.98 21.01 9.28
N ASP A 193 3.77 20.59 9.68
CA ASP A 193 3.26 20.71 11.06
C ASP A 193 3.71 19.55 11.99
N GLY A 194 4.50 18.61 11.50
CA GLY A 194 4.97 17.43 12.22
C GLY A 194 3.97 16.26 12.27
N THR A 195 2.85 16.34 11.56
CA THR A 195 1.96 15.20 11.32
C THR A 195 2.62 14.22 10.34
N GLU A 196 2.49 12.93 10.58
CA GLU A 196 2.96 11.94 9.60
C GLU A 196 2.20 12.03 8.28
N LEU A 197 2.93 11.94 7.15
CA LEU A 197 2.37 11.85 5.80
C LEU A 197 1.68 10.48 5.64
N GLY A 198 0.55 10.32 6.35
CA GLY A 198 -0.18 9.05 6.46
C GLY A 198 -0.72 8.53 5.13
N GLY A 199 -0.91 9.43 4.15
CA GLY A 199 -1.40 9.09 2.82
C GLY A 199 -0.34 8.58 1.85
N GLY A 200 0.97 8.61 2.19
CA GLY A 200 1.99 8.21 1.20
C GLY A 200 3.43 8.17 1.70
N GLY A 201 3.69 8.55 2.95
CA GLY A 201 5.05 8.78 3.46
C GLY A 201 5.74 7.57 4.09
N MET A 202 5.09 6.42 4.13
CA MET A 202 5.61 5.24 4.82
C MET A 202 6.60 4.43 3.96
N LYS A 203 7.53 3.75 4.64
CA LYS A 203 8.49 2.80 4.05
C LYS A 203 8.55 1.55 4.90
N MET A 204 8.68 0.37 4.26
CA MET A 204 8.70 -0.92 4.94
C MET A 204 9.45 -1.97 4.10
N VAL A 205 10.01 -3.00 4.73
CA VAL A 205 10.51 -4.16 4.00
C VAL A 205 9.36 -5.05 3.52
N THR A 206 9.59 -5.80 2.46
CA THR A 206 8.56 -6.63 1.81
C THR A 206 7.91 -7.64 2.76
N GLU A 207 8.67 -8.25 3.64
CA GLU A 207 8.11 -9.21 4.62
C GLU A 207 7.18 -8.53 5.63
N ASP A 208 7.48 -7.31 6.06
CA ASP A 208 6.60 -6.57 6.96
C ASP A 208 5.32 -6.10 6.22
N MET A 209 5.40 -5.77 4.91
CA MET A 209 4.21 -5.59 4.06
C MET A 209 3.36 -6.87 4.02
N ALA A 210 4.01 -8.02 3.91
CA ALA A 210 3.33 -9.31 3.88
C ALA A 210 2.61 -9.60 5.20
N LYS A 211 3.24 -9.36 6.35
CA LYS A 211 2.60 -9.51 7.67
C LYS A 211 1.38 -8.61 7.81
N PHE A 212 1.49 -7.34 7.41
CA PHE A 212 0.36 -6.42 7.44
C PHE A 212 -0.77 -6.86 6.50
N THR A 213 -0.46 -7.26 5.27
CA THR A 213 -1.47 -7.74 4.32
C THR A 213 -2.12 -9.05 4.80
N TYR A 214 -1.34 -9.93 5.44
CA TYR A 214 -1.88 -11.15 6.07
C TYR A 214 -2.80 -10.82 7.24
N PHE A 215 -2.46 -9.84 8.07
CA PHE A 215 -3.36 -9.34 9.12
C PHE A 215 -4.69 -8.82 8.55
N LEU A 216 -4.66 -8.11 7.41
CA LEU A 216 -5.90 -7.70 6.70
C LEU A 216 -6.71 -8.91 6.23
N SER A 217 -6.05 -9.92 5.65
CA SER A 217 -6.71 -11.14 5.14
C SER A 217 -7.35 -11.98 6.26
N ARG A 218 -6.77 -11.92 7.46
CA ARG A 218 -7.27 -12.59 8.68
C ARG A 218 -8.29 -11.75 9.44
N GLN A 219 -8.75 -10.64 8.86
CA GLN A 219 -9.74 -9.75 9.47
C GLN A 219 -9.35 -9.31 10.89
N GLY A 220 -8.08 -8.95 11.07
CA GLY A 220 -7.58 -8.43 12.35
C GLY A 220 -7.16 -9.49 13.37
N GLU A 221 -7.22 -10.76 13.03
CA GLU A 221 -6.68 -11.84 13.85
C GLU A 221 -5.19 -12.04 13.60
N TRP A 222 -4.42 -12.23 14.65
CA TRP A 222 -3.00 -12.57 14.61
C TRP A 222 -2.65 -13.58 15.70
N GLU A 223 -2.10 -14.72 15.30
CA GLU A 223 -1.72 -15.81 16.22
C GLU A 223 -2.83 -16.20 17.21
N GLY A 224 -4.06 -16.31 16.72
CA GLY A 224 -5.24 -16.68 17.50
C GLY A 224 -5.81 -15.57 18.39
N LYS A 225 -5.30 -14.34 18.28
CA LYS A 225 -5.81 -13.17 19.00
C LYS A 225 -6.46 -12.18 18.04
N GLN A 226 -7.68 -11.76 18.34
CA GLN A 226 -8.33 -10.66 17.64
C GLN A 226 -7.75 -9.34 18.14
N LEU A 227 -6.84 -8.71 17.37
CA LEU A 227 -6.23 -7.43 17.73
C LEU A 227 -7.18 -6.27 17.39
N LEU A 228 -7.72 -6.26 16.18
CA LEU A 228 -8.72 -5.30 15.73
C LEU A 228 -10.00 -6.05 15.38
N ARG A 229 -11.14 -5.57 15.88
CA ARG A 229 -12.43 -6.24 15.73
C ARG A 229 -12.79 -6.55 14.28
N LYS A 230 -13.41 -7.70 14.06
CA LYS A 230 -13.75 -8.23 12.74
C LYS A 230 -14.72 -7.31 11.98
N GLU A 231 -15.65 -6.67 12.68
CA GLU A 231 -16.64 -5.74 12.13
C GLU A 231 -15.99 -4.52 11.43
N TRP A 232 -14.76 -4.15 11.83
CA TRP A 232 -13.99 -3.15 11.09
C TRP A 232 -13.71 -3.62 9.68
N PHE A 233 -13.21 -4.84 9.51
CA PHE A 233 -12.83 -5.40 8.20
C PHE A 233 -14.04 -5.70 7.34
N GLU A 234 -15.17 -6.09 7.93
CA GLU A 234 -16.45 -6.27 7.22
C GLU A 234 -16.94 -4.97 6.57
N ARG A 235 -16.56 -3.81 7.13
CA ARG A 235 -16.81 -2.50 6.52
C ARG A 235 -15.64 -2.05 5.62
N ALA A 236 -14.41 -2.16 6.11
CA ALA A 236 -13.23 -1.60 5.46
C ALA A 236 -12.89 -2.26 4.13
N CYS A 237 -13.00 -3.60 4.07
CA CYS A 237 -12.57 -4.40 2.93
C CYS A 237 -13.69 -4.73 1.93
N ARG A 238 -14.74 -3.91 1.88
CA ARG A 238 -15.81 -3.99 0.88
C ARG A 238 -16.04 -2.63 0.24
N LYS A 239 -16.68 -2.64 -0.91
CA LYS A 239 -17.06 -1.41 -1.61
C LYS A 239 -17.97 -0.53 -0.74
N GLN A 240 -17.54 0.69 -0.51
CA GLN A 240 -18.26 1.74 0.20
C GLN A 240 -18.74 2.84 -0.75
N ILE A 241 -17.96 3.08 -1.83
CA ILE A 241 -18.28 4.07 -2.85
C ILE A 241 -17.89 3.52 -4.22
N GLU A 242 -18.66 3.89 -5.25
CA GLU A 242 -18.32 3.57 -6.63
C GLU A 242 -17.12 4.42 -7.07
N THR A 243 -16.22 3.78 -7.82
CA THR A 243 -15.14 4.48 -8.50
C THR A 243 -15.43 4.44 -10.00
N GLU A 244 -15.57 5.59 -10.62
CA GLU A 244 -15.52 5.66 -12.08
C GLU A 244 -14.07 5.36 -12.49
N GLY A 245 -13.91 4.53 -13.50
CA GLY A 245 -12.60 4.38 -14.13
C GLY A 245 -12.11 5.77 -14.51
N ASP A 246 -10.85 6.07 -14.20
CA ASP A 246 -10.35 7.40 -14.49
C ASP A 246 -10.42 7.68 -15.99
N SER A 247 -10.45 8.99 -16.33
CA SER A 247 -10.47 9.50 -17.71
C SER A 247 -9.24 9.12 -18.54
N GLU A 248 -8.25 8.44 -17.93
CA GLU A 248 -6.99 8.01 -18.54
C GLU A 248 -6.98 6.54 -18.99
N GLY A 249 -8.08 5.80 -18.81
CA GLY A 249 -8.22 4.42 -19.31
C GLY A 249 -7.61 3.32 -18.42
N HIS A 250 -7.26 3.60 -17.18
CA HIS A 250 -6.83 2.62 -16.17
C HIS A 250 -8.04 1.84 -15.62
N VAL A 251 -8.78 1.22 -16.51
CA VAL A 251 -10.21 0.99 -16.34
C VAL A 251 -10.56 -0.24 -15.51
N LYS A 252 -9.68 -1.26 -15.40
CA LYS A 252 -10.19 -2.56 -14.92
C LYS A 252 -10.20 -2.70 -13.41
N ASP A 253 -9.06 -2.53 -12.75
CA ASP A 253 -8.93 -2.78 -11.32
C ASP A 253 -9.21 -1.54 -10.44
N TRP A 254 -9.16 -0.33 -11.01
CA TRP A 254 -9.54 0.91 -10.30
C TRP A 254 -11.02 1.30 -10.48
N ALA A 255 -11.78 0.58 -11.30
CA ALA A 255 -13.22 0.77 -11.49
C ALA A 255 -14.10 -0.20 -10.65
N GLN A 256 -13.51 -0.91 -9.69
CA GLN A 256 -14.25 -1.92 -8.90
C GLN A 256 -14.85 -1.37 -7.60
N GLY A 257 -14.55 -0.11 -7.29
CA GLY A 257 -14.98 0.56 -6.07
C GLY A 257 -13.87 0.68 -5.01
N TYR A 258 -14.16 1.46 -3.99
CA TYR A 258 -13.22 1.78 -2.91
C TYR A 258 -13.83 1.48 -1.55
N GLY A 259 -13.02 0.93 -0.65
CA GLY A 259 -13.38 0.67 0.74
C GLY A 259 -12.79 1.72 1.69
N TYR A 260 -12.42 1.33 2.91
CA TYR A 260 -11.69 2.20 3.83
C TYR A 260 -10.20 2.17 3.50
N GLN A 261 -9.79 3.08 2.60
CA GLN A 261 -8.40 3.23 2.15
C GLN A 261 -7.80 1.94 1.53
N CYS A 262 -8.65 1.19 0.82
CA CYS A 262 -8.26 0.06 -0.01
C CYS A 262 -9.13 -0.03 -1.27
N TRP A 263 -8.55 -0.54 -2.34
CA TRP A 263 -9.22 -0.72 -3.62
C TRP A 263 -9.84 -2.12 -3.71
N MET A 264 -11.02 -2.23 -4.29
CA MET A 264 -11.56 -3.52 -4.72
C MET A 264 -10.84 -3.97 -5.99
N CYS A 265 -10.77 -5.28 -6.23
CA CYS A 265 -10.14 -5.86 -7.41
C CYS A 265 -11.17 -6.54 -8.32
N ARG A 266 -10.78 -6.83 -9.58
CA ARG A 266 -11.60 -7.57 -10.56
C ARG A 266 -11.97 -8.97 -10.09
N TYR A 267 -11.07 -9.66 -9.40
CA TYR A 267 -11.38 -10.97 -8.83
C TYR A 267 -12.43 -10.79 -7.73
N PRO A 268 -13.57 -11.51 -7.79
CA PRO A 268 -14.68 -11.30 -6.85
C PRO A 268 -14.25 -11.43 -5.39
N GLY A 269 -14.65 -10.47 -4.56
CA GLY A 269 -14.35 -10.46 -3.12
C GLY A 269 -12.92 -10.10 -2.75
N SER A 270 -12.03 -9.91 -3.73
CA SER A 270 -10.65 -9.50 -3.48
C SER A 270 -10.52 -7.97 -3.34
N PHE A 271 -9.51 -7.57 -2.58
CA PHE A 271 -9.17 -6.17 -2.35
C PHE A 271 -7.66 -6.02 -2.19
N ARG A 272 -7.18 -4.79 -2.22
CA ARG A 272 -5.76 -4.53 -2.08
C ARG A 272 -5.44 -3.24 -1.34
N ALA A 273 -4.35 -3.23 -0.59
CA ALA A 273 -3.59 -2.03 -0.29
C ALA A 273 -2.74 -1.70 -1.52
N ASP A 274 -2.78 -0.43 -1.95
CA ASP A 274 -2.31 0.00 -3.27
C ASP A 274 -1.42 1.24 -3.15
N GLY A 275 -0.24 1.18 -3.72
CA GLY A 275 0.70 2.28 -3.79
C GLY A 275 1.18 2.54 -5.22
N ALA A 276 1.41 3.81 -5.52
CA ALA A 276 1.92 4.22 -6.82
C ALA A 276 3.13 3.39 -7.26
N TYR A 277 3.27 3.23 -8.56
CA TYR A 277 4.32 2.44 -9.20
C TYR A 277 4.30 0.94 -8.86
N GLY A 278 3.14 0.40 -8.41
CA GLY A 278 2.94 -1.04 -8.22
C GLY A 278 3.37 -1.58 -6.84
N GLN A 279 3.14 -0.82 -5.78
CA GLN A 279 3.29 -1.32 -4.42
C GLN A 279 1.98 -1.98 -3.98
N PHE A 280 1.87 -3.30 -4.08
CA PHE A 280 0.62 -4.00 -3.84
C PHE A 280 0.69 -5.00 -2.69
N GLY A 281 -0.36 -5.01 -1.88
CA GLY A 281 -0.71 -6.10 -0.98
C GLY A 281 -2.11 -6.59 -1.35
N VAL A 282 -2.18 -7.59 -2.23
CA VAL A 282 -3.45 -8.11 -2.77
C VAL A 282 -3.94 -9.25 -1.90
N VAL A 283 -5.22 -9.22 -1.56
CA VAL A 283 -5.89 -10.25 -0.74
C VAL A 283 -6.97 -10.95 -1.57
N PHE A 284 -6.91 -12.27 -1.61
CA PHE A 284 -7.92 -13.15 -2.21
C PHE A 284 -8.54 -14.03 -1.10
N PRO A 285 -9.61 -13.57 -0.42
CA PRO A 285 -10.13 -14.22 0.78
C PRO A 285 -10.56 -15.66 0.56
N ASP A 286 -11.28 -15.96 -0.51
CA ASP A 286 -11.77 -17.30 -0.86
C ASP A 286 -10.66 -18.27 -1.29
N LEU A 287 -9.47 -17.78 -1.60
CA LEU A 287 -8.31 -18.61 -1.87
C LEU A 287 -7.36 -18.74 -0.67
N ASP A 288 -7.65 -18.02 0.43
CA ASP A 288 -6.73 -17.83 1.58
C ASP A 288 -5.32 -17.49 1.10
N LEU A 289 -5.25 -16.54 0.15
CA LEU A 289 -4.05 -16.15 -0.57
C LEU A 289 -3.81 -14.66 -0.45
N ILE A 290 -2.56 -14.29 -0.21
CA ILE A 290 -2.09 -12.92 -0.39
C ILE A 290 -0.89 -12.88 -1.33
N VAL A 291 -0.77 -11.79 -2.09
CA VAL A 291 0.39 -11.54 -2.94
C VAL A 291 0.89 -10.13 -2.67
N ILE A 292 2.19 -10.04 -2.44
CA ILE A 292 2.90 -8.78 -2.22
C ILE A 292 3.80 -8.51 -3.42
N LEU A 293 3.72 -7.29 -3.94
CA LEU A 293 4.56 -6.82 -5.04
C LEU A 293 5.15 -5.45 -4.66
N THR A 294 6.42 -5.26 -4.99
CA THR A 294 7.07 -3.95 -4.96
C THR A 294 7.77 -3.72 -6.30
N THR A 295 7.42 -2.65 -6.97
CA THR A 295 7.87 -2.36 -8.33
C THR A 295 8.22 -0.88 -8.53
N ALA A 296 8.75 -0.55 -9.70
CA ALA A 296 8.86 0.81 -10.20
C ALA A 296 8.32 0.87 -11.63
N THR A 297 7.02 0.63 -11.79
CA THR A 297 6.36 0.61 -13.09
C THR A 297 5.18 1.58 -13.15
N GLU A 298 4.96 2.17 -14.33
CA GLU A 298 3.70 2.87 -14.66
C GLU A 298 2.65 1.90 -15.23
N GLN A 299 3.05 0.67 -15.58
CA GLN A 299 2.19 -0.39 -16.12
C GLN A 299 1.47 -1.17 -14.99
N THR A 300 0.95 -0.47 -14.01
CA THR A 300 0.37 -1.07 -12.79
C THR A 300 -0.85 -1.95 -13.08
N GLN A 301 -1.65 -1.64 -14.11
CA GLN A 301 -2.74 -2.50 -14.55
C GLN A 301 -2.23 -3.82 -15.14
N GLU A 302 -1.13 -3.79 -15.89
CA GLU A 302 -0.56 -5.00 -16.47
C GLU A 302 0.05 -5.91 -15.39
N GLU A 303 0.66 -5.32 -14.36
CA GLU A 303 1.14 -6.05 -13.18
C GLU A 303 -0.01 -6.81 -12.48
N LEU A 304 -1.14 -6.14 -12.25
CA LEU A 304 -2.35 -6.78 -11.69
C LEU A 304 -2.97 -7.81 -12.65
N SER A 305 -2.93 -7.54 -13.94
CA SER A 305 -3.43 -8.48 -14.97
C SER A 305 -2.56 -9.74 -15.02
N ALA A 306 -1.24 -9.60 -14.98
CA ALA A 306 -0.32 -10.74 -14.91
C ALA A 306 -0.62 -11.61 -13.68
N LEU A 307 -0.83 -10.99 -12.51
CA LEU A 307 -1.21 -11.69 -11.29
C LEU A 307 -2.52 -12.48 -11.48
N GLN A 308 -3.58 -11.81 -11.95
CA GLN A 308 -4.93 -12.38 -12.00
C GLN A 308 -5.11 -13.40 -13.14
N GLU A 309 -4.40 -13.25 -14.23
CA GLU A 309 -4.55 -14.07 -15.44
C GLU A 309 -3.54 -15.23 -15.49
N GLU A 310 -2.34 -15.07 -14.91
CA GLU A 310 -1.27 -16.07 -14.97
C GLU A 310 -1.07 -16.85 -13.66
N LEU A 311 -1.31 -16.25 -12.49
CA LEU A 311 -1.15 -16.95 -11.21
C LEU A 311 -2.47 -17.54 -10.68
N ILE A 312 -3.52 -16.71 -10.60
CA ILE A 312 -4.78 -17.10 -9.95
C ILE A 312 -5.44 -18.34 -10.55
N PRO A 313 -5.48 -18.57 -11.88
CA PRO A 313 -6.05 -19.79 -12.47
C PRO A 313 -5.37 -21.09 -12.03
N TYR A 314 -4.13 -20.99 -11.53
CA TYR A 314 -3.33 -22.13 -11.08
C TYR A 314 -3.35 -22.33 -9.55
N VAL A 315 -4.20 -21.62 -8.86
CA VAL A 315 -4.47 -21.79 -7.42
C VAL A 315 -5.67 -22.70 -7.23
N LYS A 316 -5.50 -23.79 -6.50
CA LYS A 316 -6.59 -24.71 -6.16
C LYS A 316 -7.62 -23.99 -5.30
N LYS A 317 -8.90 -24.01 -5.68
CA LYS A 317 -9.97 -23.33 -4.92
C LYS A 317 -10.17 -23.93 -3.54
N GLU A 318 -10.24 -25.25 -3.47
CA GLU A 318 -10.38 -25.97 -2.22
C GLU A 318 -9.03 -26.03 -1.48
N ALA A 319 -9.09 -26.08 -0.15
CA ALA A 319 -7.89 -26.31 0.65
C ALA A 319 -7.24 -27.67 0.31
N GLY A 320 -5.93 -27.74 0.41
CA GLY A 320 -5.16 -28.96 0.23
C GLY A 320 -4.05 -28.84 -0.82
N GLU A 321 -3.15 -29.78 -0.79
CA GLU A 321 -1.96 -29.83 -1.63
C GLU A 321 -2.30 -30.25 -3.08
N LEU A 322 -1.41 -29.91 -3.99
CA LEU A 322 -1.32 -30.47 -5.33
C LEU A 322 -0.27 -31.59 -5.36
N PRO A 323 -0.34 -32.53 -6.31
CA PRO A 323 0.75 -33.49 -6.52
C PRO A 323 2.09 -32.78 -6.71
N PRO A 324 3.20 -33.33 -6.19
CA PRO A 324 4.53 -32.77 -6.42
C PRO A 324 4.81 -32.55 -7.90
N SER A 325 5.43 -31.41 -8.24
CA SER A 325 5.76 -31.05 -9.60
C SER A 325 7.27 -30.89 -9.79
N PRO A 326 7.86 -31.36 -10.90
CA PRO A 326 9.24 -31.08 -11.22
C PRO A 326 9.51 -29.57 -11.41
N LEU A 327 8.48 -28.79 -11.71
CA LEU A 327 8.59 -27.33 -11.86
C LEU A 327 8.84 -26.60 -10.54
N ALA A 328 8.63 -27.23 -9.37
CA ALA A 328 8.97 -26.62 -8.09
C ALA A 328 10.48 -26.31 -7.96
N GLY A 329 11.33 -27.18 -8.55
CA GLY A 329 12.76 -26.90 -8.69
C GLY A 329 13.03 -25.67 -9.55
N ALA A 330 12.35 -25.56 -10.69
CA ALA A 330 12.48 -24.41 -11.60
C ALA A 330 12.05 -23.09 -10.94
N VAL A 331 10.97 -23.07 -10.14
CA VAL A 331 10.59 -21.88 -9.36
C VAL A 331 11.71 -21.48 -8.40
N LYS A 332 12.26 -22.44 -7.65
CA LYS A 332 13.35 -22.19 -6.71
C LYS A 332 14.61 -21.66 -7.40
N GLU A 333 14.99 -22.25 -8.51
CA GLU A 333 16.14 -21.79 -9.32
C GLU A 333 15.90 -20.40 -9.90
N ARG A 334 14.71 -20.16 -10.47
CA ARG A 334 14.31 -18.87 -11.05
C ARG A 334 14.34 -17.74 -10.04
N THR A 335 13.93 -18.00 -8.80
CA THR A 335 13.85 -16.98 -7.74
C THR A 335 15.14 -16.79 -6.95
N ALA A 336 16.13 -17.67 -7.11
CA ALA A 336 17.37 -17.63 -6.33
C ALA A 336 18.35 -16.53 -6.79
N ASP A 337 18.33 -16.14 -8.07
CA ASP A 337 19.29 -15.19 -8.64
C ASP A 337 18.62 -14.16 -9.58
N LEU A 338 17.58 -13.53 -9.06
CA LEU A 338 16.90 -12.45 -9.76
C LEU A 338 17.76 -11.18 -9.74
N ALA A 339 17.83 -10.48 -10.86
CA ALA A 339 18.56 -9.22 -10.98
C ALA A 339 17.89 -8.32 -12.02
N LEU A 340 17.82 -7.04 -11.73
CA LEU A 340 17.42 -6.05 -12.71
C LEU A 340 18.50 -5.94 -13.79
N PRO A 341 18.11 -5.76 -15.07
CA PRO A 341 19.07 -5.54 -16.12
C PRO A 341 19.87 -4.26 -15.82
N PRO A 342 21.18 -4.25 -16.06
CA PRO A 342 21.99 -3.07 -15.86
C PRO A 342 21.49 -1.93 -16.75
N ARG A 343 21.20 -0.77 -16.17
CA ARG A 343 20.79 0.41 -16.94
C ARG A 343 21.96 0.83 -17.82
N ARG A 344 21.77 0.74 -19.12
CA ARG A 344 22.73 1.23 -20.10
C ARG A 344 22.60 2.73 -20.20
N GLY A 345 23.52 3.45 -19.55
CA GLY A 345 23.68 4.90 -19.78
C GLY A 345 24.26 5.15 -21.18
N THR A 346 23.83 6.21 -21.82
CA THR A 346 24.55 6.75 -22.99
C THR A 346 25.84 7.41 -22.50
N ARG A 347 26.96 6.97 -23.07
CA ARG A 347 28.28 7.53 -22.77
C ARG A 347 28.25 9.03 -23.12
N ASN A 348 28.48 9.90 -22.13
CA ASN A 348 28.63 11.33 -22.39
C ASN A 348 30.12 11.63 -22.60
N PRO A 349 30.58 11.86 -23.83
CA PRO A 349 32.00 12.07 -24.11
C PRO A 349 32.61 13.29 -23.42
N PHE A 350 31.78 14.25 -22.95
CA PHE A 350 32.26 15.43 -22.23
C PHE A 350 32.43 15.20 -20.73
N MET A 351 32.06 14.07 -20.20
CA MET A 351 32.13 13.76 -18.75
C MET A 351 33.21 12.72 -18.40
N GLU A 352 33.84 12.08 -19.38
CA GLU A 352 34.80 10.98 -19.16
C GLU A 352 36.02 11.34 -18.35
N GLU A 353 36.56 12.58 -18.48
CA GLU A 353 37.76 13.00 -17.75
C GLU A 353 37.49 13.40 -16.30
N LYS A 354 36.27 13.78 -15.94
CA LYS A 354 35.96 14.35 -14.62
C LYS A 354 35.30 13.39 -13.64
N VAL A 355 34.77 12.25 -14.08
CA VAL A 355 33.92 11.38 -13.27
C VAL A 355 34.63 10.12 -12.79
N SER A 356 35.73 9.71 -13.40
CA SER A 356 36.42 8.44 -13.06
C SER A 356 37.00 8.41 -11.64
N CYS A 357 37.32 9.56 -11.02
CA CYS A 357 37.84 9.63 -9.66
C CYS A 357 36.80 9.82 -8.57
N LEU A 358 35.59 10.26 -8.91
CA LEU A 358 34.57 10.66 -7.91
C LEU A 358 33.55 9.58 -7.59
N LEU A 359 33.40 8.56 -8.46
CA LEU A 359 32.43 7.49 -8.29
C LEU A 359 32.75 6.50 -7.16
N TYR A 360 33.99 6.49 -6.66
CA TYR A 360 34.45 5.50 -5.69
C TYR A 360 34.90 6.05 -4.33
N THR A 361 34.96 7.37 -4.13
CA THR A 361 35.59 7.94 -2.93
C THR A 361 34.81 9.03 -2.19
N SER A 362 33.62 9.43 -2.65
CA SER A 362 32.83 10.49 -1.99
C SER A 362 31.33 10.28 -2.20
N PRO A 363 30.49 10.76 -1.26
CA PRO A 363 29.08 10.99 -1.56
C PRO A 363 28.94 11.78 -2.86
N SER A 364 27.91 11.44 -3.64
CA SER A 364 27.68 12.07 -4.96
C SER A 364 27.89 13.58 -4.91
N PRO A 365 28.58 14.19 -5.90
CA PRO A 365 28.68 15.65 -5.98
C PRO A 365 27.34 16.38 -5.94
N ARG A 366 26.25 15.70 -6.30
CA ARG A 366 24.88 16.22 -6.18
C ARG A 366 24.41 16.36 -4.73
N ASP A 367 24.94 15.55 -3.82
CA ASP A 367 24.58 15.61 -2.39
C ASP A 367 25.30 16.78 -1.69
N THR A 368 26.45 17.19 -2.20
CA THR A 368 27.20 18.33 -1.67
C THR A 368 26.74 19.69 -2.23
N GLU A 369 26.14 19.73 -3.42
CA GLU A 369 25.58 20.97 -3.98
C GLU A 369 24.20 21.29 -3.40
N ARG A 370 23.37 20.28 -3.09
CA ARG A 370 22.06 20.47 -2.45
C ARG A 370 22.13 20.94 -1.00
N SER A 371 23.25 20.74 -0.32
CA SER A 371 23.45 21.23 1.04
C SER A 371 24.00 22.68 1.10
N ARG A 372 24.13 23.36 -0.04
CA ARG A 372 24.61 24.75 -0.12
C ARG A 372 23.64 25.72 -0.80
N MET A 373 22.43 25.26 -1.13
CA MET A 373 21.25 26.05 -1.47
C MET A 373 20.20 25.87 -0.37
#